data_8b0c75bef9739e60325b24e9f2dfa9ac
#
_entry.id   8b0c75bef9739e60325b24e9f2dfa9ac
#
_cell.length_a   1.000
_cell.length_b   1.000
_cell.length_c   1.000
_cell.angle_alpha   90.00
_cell.angle_beta   90.00
_cell.angle_gamma   90.00
#
_symmetry.space_group_name_H-M   'P 1'
#
loop_
_entity.id
_entity.type
_entity.pdbx_description
1 polymer ?
#
loop_
_entity_poly.entity_id
_entity_poly.type
_entity_poly.pdbx_seq_one_letter_code
_entity_poly.pdbx_strand_id
1 'polypeptide(L)'
;MDALELLLNRRSIANLTSPAPEGLVLENIIRAGLRAPDHGGLTPWRFVIAQGAGLQKLSSILASAVRADNGSDAEIEKAKNAPFRAPMVITVIAKVTEHEKVPAIEQHLSAGCAVQAMQMAAVAQGFQGFWRSGSWMFHSHVRQALGAKGDDQIVGFLYLGTAGCTPMKVPERDLSKFIEFL
;
A
#
# COMPACT_ATOMS: atom_id res chain seq x y z
N MET A 1 -18.62 13.47 3.26
CA MET A 1 -18.81 12.06 2.81
C MET A 1 -19.17 11.28 4.05
N ASP A 2 -20.25 10.55 4.02
CA ASP A 2 -20.66 9.62 5.07
C ASP A 2 -19.71 8.39 5.07
N ALA A 3 -19.52 7.77 6.22
CA ALA A 3 -18.59 6.65 6.39
C ALA A 3 -19.01 5.42 5.55
N LEU A 4 -20.31 5.14 5.50
CA LEU A 4 -20.83 4.02 4.70
C LEU A 4 -20.71 4.31 3.19
N GLU A 5 -21.01 5.54 2.78
CA GLU A 5 -20.81 6.01 1.41
C GLU A 5 -19.34 5.84 0.97
N LEU A 6 -18.40 6.22 1.84
CA LEU A 6 -16.96 6.04 1.61
C LEU A 6 -16.60 4.58 1.36
N LEU A 7 -17.02 3.69 2.25
CA LEU A 7 -16.70 2.26 2.18
C LEU A 7 -17.29 1.59 0.94
N LEU A 8 -18.54 1.90 0.60
CA LEU A 8 -19.25 1.29 -0.52
C LEU A 8 -18.78 1.82 -1.88
N ASN A 9 -18.27 3.06 -1.95
CA ASN A 9 -17.88 3.70 -3.20
C ASN A 9 -16.37 3.78 -3.43
N ARG A 10 -15.54 3.30 -2.50
CA ARG A 10 -14.09 3.30 -2.68
C ARG A 10 -13.69 2.53 -3.95
N ARG A 11 -12.79 3.12 -4.70
CA ARG A 11 -12.19 2.53 -5.90
C ARG A 11 -10.68 2.66 -5.88
N SER A 12 -10.01 1.81 -6.64
CA SER A 12 -8.59 1.97 -6.95
C SER A 12 -8.45 2.82 -8.20
N ILE A 13 -7.75 3.95 -8.11
CA ILE A 13 -7.53 4.87 -9.22
C ILE A 13 -6.07 4.73 -9.66
N ALA A 14 -5.86 4.28 -10.90
CA ALA A 14 -4.53 4.03 -11.43
C ALA A 14 -3.81 5.28 -11.94
N ASN A 15 -4.57 6.28 -12.40
CA ASN A 15 -4.04 7.56 -12.88
C ASN A 15 -4.09 8.57 -11.74
N LEU A 16 -2.95 8.73 -11.06
CA LEU A 16 -2.78 9.62 -9.91
C LEU A 16 -1.79 10.72 -10.25
N THR A 17 -2.19 11.95 -10.00
CA THR A 17 -1.40 13.15 -10.27
C THR A 17 -1.14 13.96 -9.00
N SER A 18 -0.29 14.97 -9.09
CA SER A 18 -0.12 15.96 -8.03
C SER A 18 -1.41 16.75 -7.78
N PRO A 19 -1.61 17.29 -6.56
CA PRO A 19 -0.72 17.16 -5.41
C PRO A 19 -0.79 15.80 -4.72
N ALA A 20 0.26 15.45 -3.97
CA ALA A 20 0.24 14.37 -3.00
C ALA A 20 -0.40 14.85 -1.68
N PRO A 21 -0.88 13.94 -0.81
CA PRO A 21 -1.20 14.29 0.57
C PRO A 21 0.04 14.80 1.30
N GLU A 22 -0.11 15.90 2.07
CA GLU A 22 0.98 16.47 2.87
C GLU A 22 0.47 17.04 4.20
N GLY A 23 1.36 17.41 5.09
CA GLY A 23 1.05 18.02 6.37
C GLY A 23 0.05 17.20 7.18
N LEU A 24 -0.97 17.86 7.73
CA LEU A 24 -1.99 17.22 8.57
C LEU A 24 -2.79 16.13 7.82
N VAL A 25 -2.99 16.29 6.50
CA VAL A 25 -3.68 15.27 5.69
C VAL A 25 -2.90 13.97 5.68
N LEU A 26 -1.59 14.02 5.42
CA LEU A 26 -0.73 12.84 5.47
C LEU A 26 -0.67 12.25 6.88
N GLU A 27 -0.56 13.08 7.90
CA GLU A 27 -0.57 12.65 9.29
C GLU A 27 -1.86 11.89 9.63
N ASN A 28 -3.03 12.37 9.23
CA ASN A 28 -4.30 11.69 9.43
C ASN A 28 -4.35 10.33 8.70
N ILE A 29 -3.79 10.25 7.49
CA ILE A 29 -3.67 8.97 6.75
C ILE A 29 -2.85 7.97 7.56
N ILE A 30 -1.69 8.36 8.06
CA ILE A 30 -0.83 7.49 8.87
C ILE A 30 -1.53 7.10 10.18
N ARG A 31 -2.14 8.05 10.88
CA ARG A 31 -2.91 7.79 12.12
C ARG A 31 -4.04 6.79 11.89
N ALA A 32 -4.74 6.86 10.75
CA ALA A 32 -5.77 5.89 10.40
C ALA A 32 -5.18 4.48 10.24
N GLY A 33 -4.00 4.35 9.60
CA GLY A 33 -3.29 3.08 9.51
C GLY A 33 -2.93 2.48 10.88
N LEU A 34 -2.56 3.33 11.84
CA LEU A 34 -2.25 2.92 13.22
C LEU A 34 -3.51 2.50 14.04
N ARG A 35 -4.71 2.58 13.46
CA ARG A 35 -5.96 2.10 14.07
C ARG A 35 -6.40 0.74 13.56
N ALA A 36 -5.61 0.09 12.70
CA ALA A 36 -5.87 -1.28 12.27
C ALA A 36 -6.02 -2.22 13.48
N PRO A 37 -6.88 -3.25 13.41
CA PRO A 37 -6.97 -4.26 14.45
C PRO A 37 -5.61 -4.91 14.70
N ASP A 38 -5.22 -5.05 15.96
CA ASP A 38 -3.89 -5.48 16.38
C ASP A 38 -4.01 -6.43 17.58
N HIS A 39 -3.97 -7.72 17.30
CA HIS A 39 -3.99 -8.73 18.34
C HIS A 39 -2.71 -8.67 19.17
N GLY A 40 -2.88 -8.53 20.49
CA GLY A 40 -1.76 -8.45 21.44
C GLY A 40 -1.05 -7.10 21.47
N GLY A 41 -1.48 -6.10 20.69
CA GLY A 41 -0.84 -4.76 20.70
C GLY A 41 0.59 -4.76 20.16
N LEU A 42 0.91 -5.62 19.20
CA LEU A 42 2.26 -5.82 18.67
C LEU A 42 2.73 -4.70 17.73
N THR A 43 1.80 -3.83 17.28
CA THR A 43 2.05 -2.76 16.30
C THR A 43 2.80 -3.28 15.06
N PRO A 44 2.23 -4.28 14.34
CA PRO A 44 2.95 -5.07 13.35
C PRO A 44 3.07 -4.38 12.00
N TRP A 45 3.37 -3.10 11.98
CA TRP A 45 3.49 -2.32 10.75
C TRP A 45 4.61 -1.30 10.79
N ARG A 46 5.19 -1.07 9.63
CA ARG A 46 6.11 0.01 9.36
C ARG A 46 5.79 0.61 8.00
N PHE A 47 5.78 1.93 7.92
CA PHE A 47 5.48 2.68 6.70
C PHE A 47 6.74 3.36 6.18
N VAL A 48 7.08 3.11 4.92
CA VAL A 48 8.20 3.77 4.23
C VAL A 48 7.61 4.66 3.14
N ILE A 49 7.74 5.97 3.31
CA ILE A 49 7.13 6.98 2.43
C ILE A 49 8.16 7.43 1.40
N ALA A 50 7.81 7.29 0.12
CA ALA A 50 8.57 7.79 -1.01
C ALA A 50 7.79 8.94 -1.67
N GLN A 51 8.36 10.15 -1.64
CA GLN A 51 7.85 11.37 -2.27
C GLN A 51 9.04 12.20 -2.78
N GLY A 52 8.88 12.96 -3.85
CA GLY A 52 9.97 13.75 -4.42
C GLY A 52 11.21 12.88 -4.71
N ALA A 53 12.37 13.22 -4.14
CA ALA A 53 13.60 12.43 -4.29
C ALA A 53 13.48 10.99 -3.75
N GLY A 54 12.52 10.71 -2.86
CA GLY A 54 12.21 9.36 -2.37
C GLY A 54 11.69 8.45 -3.48
N LEU A 55 10.90 8.97 -4.43
CA LEU A 55 10.44 8.20 -5.59
C LEU A 55 11.62 7.74 -6.45
N GLN A 56 12.62 8.60 -6.64
CA GLN A 56 13.83 8.23 -7.38
C GLN A 56 14.63 7.13 -6.67
N LYS A 57 14.71 7.18 -5.34
CA LYS A 57 15.34 6.12 -4.54
C LYS A 57 14.58 4.80 -4.69
N LEU A 58 13.26 4.82 -4.59
CA LEU A 58 12.43 3.62 -4.79
C LEU A 58 12.59 3.08 -6.22
N SER A 59 12.59 3.94 -7.23
CA SER A 59 12.86 3.59 -8.64
C SER A 59 14.20 2.84 -8.80
N SER A 60 15.26 3.36 -8.17
CA SER A 60 16.58 2.73 -8.21
C SER A 60 16.61 1.36 -7.53
N ILE A 61 15.90 1.21 -6.40
CA ILE A 61 15.75 -0.08 -5.69
C ILE A 61 15.07 -1.11 -6.59
N LEU A 62 13.91 -0.76 -7.18
CA LEU A 62 13.18 -1.68 -8.04
C LEU A 62 13.97 -2.06 -9.31
N ALA A 63 14.62 -1.09 -9.94
CA ALA A 63 15.43 -1.35 -11.12
C ALA A 63 16.65 -2.23 -10.80
N SER A 64 17.30 -2.06 -9.64
CA SER A 64 18.43 -2.89 -9.23
C SER A 64 18.01 -4.33 -8.92
N ALA A 65 16.80 -4.54 -8.40
CA ALA A 65 16.24 -5.87 -8.20
C ALA A 65 16.08 -6.61 -9.55
N VAL A 66 15.49 -5.94 -10.55
CA VAL A 66 15.31 -6.54 -11.89
C VAL A 66 16.65 -6.84 -12.54
N ARG A 67 17.66 -5.98 -12.38
CA ARG A 67 19.04 -6.27 -12.88
C ARG A 67 19.67 -7.48 -12.20
N ALA A 68 19.46 -7.63 -10.89
CA ALA A 68 19.99 -8.75 -10.13
C ALA A 68 19.39 -10.10 -10.61
N ASP A 69 18.15 -10.07 -11.11
CA ASP A 69 17.46 -11.22 -11.69
C ASP A 69 17.78 -11.41 -13.20
N ASN A 70 18.72 -10.67 -13.76
CA ASN A 70 19.05 -10.64 -15.19
C ASN A 70 17.85 -10.29 -16.09
N GLY A 71 16.95 -9.43 -15.60
CA GLY A 71 15.81 -8.94 -16.36
C GLY A 71 16.24 -8.09 -17.57
N SER A 72 15.38 -8.07 -18.58
CA SER A 72 15.58 -7.31 -19.81
C SER A 72 15.59 -5.79 -19.59
N ASP A 73 16.15 -5.04 -20.53
CA ASP A 73 16.12 -3.56 -20.48
C ASP A 73 14.71 -3.01 -20.40
N ALA A 74 13.73 -3.65 -21.05
CA ALA A 74 12.32 -3.27 -20.98
C ALA A 74 11.74 -3.45 -19.57
N GLU A 75 12.09 -4.54 -18.87
CA GLU A 75 11.67 -4.78 -17.49
C GLU A 75 12.34 -3.81 -16.52
N ILE A 76 13.61 -3.52 -16.72
CA ILE A 76 14.35 -2.52 -15.95
C ILE A 76 13.69 -1.15 -16.10
N GLU A 77 13.34 -0.75 -17.32
CA GLU A 77 12.70 0.54 -17.58
C GLU A 77 11.28 0.60 -16.99
N LYS A 78 10.53 -0.50 -17.06
CA LYS A 78 9.23 -0.65 -16.39
C LYS A 78 9.36 -0.50 -14.87
N ALA A 79 10.40 -1.09 -14.26
CA ALA A 79 10.66 -0.99 -12.83
C ALA A 79 11.03 0.46 -12.43
N LYS A 80 11.87 1.12 -13.22
CA LYS A 80 12.21 2.55 -12.99
C LYS A 80 10.99 3.44 -13.00
N ASN A 81 10.06 3.21 -13.91
CA ASN A 81 8.87 4.06 -14.08
C ASN A 81 7.74 3.73 -13.09
N ALA A 82 7.80 2.57 -12.43
CA ALA A 82 6.73 2.12 -11.56
C ALA A 82 6.38 3.09 -10.40
N PRO A 83 7.34 3.67 -9.66
CA PRO A 83 7.03 4.60 -8.57
C PRO A 83 6.38 5.90 -9.03
N PHE A 84 6.66 6.35 -10.24
CA PHE A 84 6.18 7.65 -10.77
C PHE A 84 4.73 7.62 -11.30
N ARG A 85 3.99 6.54 -11.05
CA ARG A 85 2.55 6.44 -11.34
C ARG A 85 1.68 7.22 -10.34
N ALA A 86 2.29 7.78 -9.31
CA ALA A 86 1.68 8.69 -8.34
C ALA A 86 2.74 9.61 -7.75
N PRO A 87 2.37 10.76 -7.22
CA PRO A 87 3.31 11.68 -6.57
C PRO A 87 3.81 11.18 -5.21
N MET A 88 3.18 10.13 -4.63
CA MET A 88 3.58 9.50 -3.37
C MET A 88 3.36 7.99 -3.43
N VAL A 89 4.27 7.24 -2.84
CA VAL A 89 4.14 5.80 -2.60
C VAL A 89 4.46 5.51 -1.13
N ILE A 90 3.55 4.86 -0.43
CA ILE A 90 3.78 4.33 0.91
C ILE A 90 3.98 2.82 0.81
N THR A 91 5.21 2.35 1.06
CA THR A 91 5.44 0.92 1.22
C THR A 91 5.04 0.51 2.62
N VAL A 92 4.13 -0.45 2.72
CA VAL A 92 3.67 -1.00 4.00
C VAL A 92 4.34 -2.33 4.24
N ILE A 93 5.03 -2.43 5.36
CA ILE A 93 5.77 -3.61 5.78
C ILE A 93 5.09 -4.15 7.04
N ALA A 94 4.67 -5.41 6.99
CA ALA A 94 4.33 -6.16 8.18
C ALA A 94 5.63 -6.47 8.92
N LYS A 95 5.76 -5.90 10.12
CA LYS A 95 6.87 -6.15 11.04
C LYS A 95 6.47 -7.32 11.93
N VAL A 96 6.99 -8.50 11.61
CA VAL A 96 6.64 -9.72 12.33
C VAL A 96 7.46 -9.84 13.62
N THR A 97 6.75 -10.03 14.71
CA THR A 97 7.33 -10.32 16.02
C THR A 97 6.94 -11.74 16.40
N GLU A 98 7.92 -12.55 16.81
CA GLU A 98 7.61 -13.88 17.34
C GLU A 98 6.78 -13.73 18.64
N HIS A 99 5.63 -14.43 18.67
CA HIS A 99 4.70 -14.33 19.78
C HIS A 99 3.89 -15.64 19.91
N GLU A 100 3.79 -16.15 21.14
CA GLU A 100 3.17 -17.44 21.43
C GLU A 100 1.72 -17.56 20.95
N LYS A 101 0.95 -16.46 21.07
CA LYS A 101 -0.51 -16.44 20.79
C LYS A 101 -0.89 -15.74 19.49
N VAL A 102 0.07 -15.03 18.85
CA VAL A 102 -0.22 -14.21 17.68
C VAL A 102 0.65 -14.67 16.52
N PRO A 103 0.17 -15.55 15.66
CA PRO A 103 0.94 -16.06 14.53
C PRO A 103 1.21 -14.97 13.50
N ALA A 104 2.25 -15.14 12.68
CA ALA A 104 2.67 -14.18 11.67
C ALA A 104 1.54 -13.77 10.69
N ILE A 105 0.64 -14.71 10.37
CA ILE A 105 -0.48 -14.44 9.47
C ILE A 105 -1.41 -13.33 10.00
N GLU A 106 -1.70 -13.31 11.30
CA GLU A 106 -2.53 -12.26 11.89
C GLU A 106 -1.85 -10.89 11.82
N GLN A 107 -0.53 -10.85 11.98
CA GLN A 107 0.28 -9.65 11.87
C GLN A 107 0.33 -9.13 10.41
N HIS A 108 0.40 -10.03 9.43
CA HIS A 108 0.29 -9.67 8.01
C HIS A 108 -1.11 -9.11 7.68
N LEU A 109 -2.18 -9.73 8.18
CA LEU A 109 -3.55 -9.25 8.00
C LEU A 109 -3.76 -7.89 8.64
N SER A 110 -3.24 -7.66 9.84
CA SER A 110 -3.25 -6.36 10.52
C SER A 110 -2.58 -5.27 9.66
N ALA A 111 -1.40 -5.56 9.10
CA ALA A 111 -0.73 -4.63 8.18
C ALA A 111 -1.53 -4.38 6.89
N GLY A 112 -2.23 -5.39 6.37
CA GLY A 112 -3.17 -5.25 5.26
C GLY A 112 -4.36 -4.33 5.61
N CYS A 113 -4.93 -4.49 6.81
CA CYS A 113 -5.96 -3.58 7.34
C CYS A 113 -5.45 -2.14 7.46
N ALA A 114 -4.18 -1.95 7.86
CA ALA A 114 -3.56 -0.63 7.90
C ALA A 114 -3.50 0.03 6.50
N VAL A 115 -3.17 -0.73 5.44
CA VAL A 115 -3.22 -0.22 4.05
C VAL A 115 -4.63 0.23 3.69
N GLN A 116 -5.64 -0.59 3.99
CA GLN A 116 -7.05 -0.26 3.73
C GLN A 116 -7.46 1.00 4.48
N ALA A 117 -7.16 1.11 5.78
CA ALA A 117 -7.49 2.28 6.58
C ALA A 117 -6.84 3.57 6.05
N MET A 118 -5.55 3.51 5.69
CA MET A 118 -4.84 4.63 5.07
C MET A 118 -5.47 5.06 3.75
N GLN A 119 -5.85 4.10 2.89
CA GLN A 119 -6.53 4.42 1.63
C GLN A 119 -7.89 5.08 1.88
N MET A 120 -8.67 4.59 2.84
CA MET A 120 -9.95 5.19 3.22
C MET A 120 -9.77 6.62 3.73
N ALA A 121 -8.78 6.85 4.61
CA ALA A 121 -8.47 8.17 5.13
C ALA A 121 -8.03 9.16 4.04
N ALA A 122 -7.30 8.69 3.03
CA ALA A 122 -6.94 9.49 1.87
C ALA A 122 -8.18 9.92 1.08
N VAL A 123 -9.09 8.96 0.78
CA VAL A 123 -10.33 9.24 0.04
C VAL A 123 -11.25 10.18 0.81
N ALA A 124 -11.39 9.99 2.12
CA ALA A 124 -12.19 10.88 2.98
C ALA A 124 -11.71 12.34 2.96
N GLN A 125 -10.42 12.56 2.67
CA GLN A 125 -9.78 13.87 2.60
C GLN A 125 -9.61 14.39 1.16
N GLY A 126 -10.30 13.76 0.17
CA GLY A 126 -10.33 14.24 -1.23
C GLY A 126 -9.20 13.72 -2.11
N PHE A 127 -8.34 12.86 -1.60
CA PHE A 127 -7.30 12.18 -2.38
C PHE A 127 -7.77 10.83 -2.90
N GLN A 128 -6.94 10.21 -3.72
CA GLN A 128 -7.22 8.86 -4.24
C GLN A 128 -6.02 7.95 -4.03
N GLY A 129 -6.27 6.64 -4.12
CA GLY A 129 -5.22 5.67 -3.91
C GLY A 129 -5.37 4.40 -4.74
N PHE A 130 -4.25 3.71 -4.89
CA PHE A 130 -4.15 2.40 -5.49
C PHE A 130 -3.21 1.53 -4.65
N TRP A 131 -3.74 0.49 -4.03
CA TRP A 131 -2.92 -0.54 -3.40
C TRP A 131 -2.42 -1.51 -4.48
N ARG A 132 -1.12 -1.51 -4.72
CA ARG A 132 -0.46 -2.42 -5.65
C ARG A 132 0.34 -3.47 -4.91
N SER A 133 0.34 -4.65 -5.48
CA SER A 133 1.15 -5.79 -5.09
C SER A 133 1.96 -6.29 -6.30
N GLY A 134 2.68 -7.39 -6.14
CA GLY A 134 3.42 -8.04 -7.21
C GLY A 134 4.73 -8.65 -6.71
N SER A 135 5.55 -9.18 -7.63
CA SER A 135 6.78 -9.90 -7.32
C SER A 135 7.77 -9.11 -6.46
N TRP A 136 7.82 -7.79 -6.60
CA TRP A 136 8.72 -6.95 -5.80
C TRP A 136 8.47 -7.02 -4.30
N MET A 137 7.26 -7.35 -3.85
CA MET A 137 6.95 -7.53 -2.42
C MET A 137 7.75 -8.69 -1.81
N PHE A 138 8.05 -9.69 -2.60
CA PHE A 138 8.73 -10.93 -2.18
C PHE A 138 10.22 -10.92 -2.50
N HIS A 139 10.67 -9.97 -3.33
CA HIS A 139 12.06 -9.90 -3.79
C HIS A 139 12.99 -9.52 -2.63
N SER A 140 13.98 -10.37 -2.33
CA SER A 140 14.89 -10.21 -1.19
C SER A 140 15.62 -8.88 -1.17
N HIS A 141 16.15 -8.45 -2.33
CA HIS A 141 16.83 -7.17 -2.48
C HIS A 141 15.91 -5.98 -2.16
N VAL A 142 14.65 -6.00 -2.64
CA VAL A 142 13.68 -4.93 -2.36
C VAL A 142 13.31 -4.91 -0.88
N ARG A 143 13.05 -6.07 -0.29
CA ARG A 143 12.74 -6.20 1.14
C ARG A 143 13.89 -5.64 1.98
N GLN A 144 15.13 -6.06 1.71
CA GLN A 144 16.32 -5.61 2.42
C GLN A 144 16.55 -4.11 2.25
N ALA A 145 16.48 -3.58 1.01
CA ALA A 145 16.70 -2.17 0.72
C ALA A 145 15.67 -1.26 1.39
N LEU A 146 14.43 -1.75 1.57
CA LEU A 146 13.36 -1.05 2.31
C LEU A 146 13.38 -1.36 3.81
N GLY A 147 14.36 -2.14 4.28
CA GLY A 147 14.66 -2.41 5.68
C GLY A 147 13.73 -3.44 6.33
N ALA A 148 13.09 -4.32 5.56
CA ALA A 148 12.42 -5.51 6.07
C ALA A 148 13.48 -6.51 6.55
N LYS A 149 13.26 -7.14 7.71
CA LYS A 149 14.21 -8.05 8.36
C LYS A 149 13.51 -9.38 8.68
N GLY A 150 14.27 -10.47 8.67
CA GLY A 150 13.74 -11.79 9.04
C GLY A 150 12.41 -12.10 8.33
N ASP A 151 11.38 -12.32 9.11
CA ASP A 151 10.03 -12.67 8.65
C ASP A 151 9.16 -11.46 8.26
N ASP A 152 9.70 -10.21 8.38
CA ASP A 152 9.00 -9.03 7.91
C ASP A 152 8.59 -9.20 6.45
N GLN A 153 7.39 -8.75 6.08
CA GLN A 153 6.87 -8.88 4.72
C GLN A 153 6.32 -7.55 4.21
N ILE A 154 6.70 -7.16 3.00
CA ILE A 154 6.01 -6.06 2.32
C ILE A 154 4.61 -6.55 1.97
N VAL A 155 3.58 -5.90 2.50
CA VAL A 155 2.17 -6.24 2.21
C VAL A 155 1.60 -5.44 1.05
N GLY A 156 2.29 -4.40 0.61
CA GLY A 156 1.95 -3.65 -0.58
C GLY A 156 2.58 -2.28 -0.68
N PHE A 157 2.33 -1.68 -1.82
CA PHE A 157 2.69 -0.32 -2.17
C PHE A 157 1.40 0.48 -2.35
N LEU A 158 1.10 1.38 -1.44
CA LEU A 158 -0.04 2.28 -1.51
C LEU A 158 0.38 3.56 -2.26
N TYR A 159 -0.06 3.68 -3.49
CA TYR A 159 0.11 4.87 -4.33
C TYR A 159 -0.95 5.89 -3.97
N LEU A 160 -0.59 7.13 -3.72
CA LEU A 160 -1.49 8.20 -3.31
C LEU A 160 -1.26 9.46 -4.16
N GLY A 161 -2.36 10.15 -4.46
CA GLY A 161 -2.36 11.41 -5.20
C GLY A 161 -3.78 11.91 -5.46
N THR A 162 -3.88 12.89 -6.33
CA THR A 162 -5.15 13.42 -6.84
C THR A 162 -5.61 12.58 -8.04
N ALA A 163 -6.92 12.35 -8.19
CA ALA A 163 -7.43 11.62 -9.35
C ALA A 163 -7.15 12.38 -10.66
N GLY A 164 -6.44 11.76 -11.57
CA GLY A 164 -6.18 12.27 -12.92
C GLY A 164 -7.29 11.94 -13.93
N CYS A 165 -8.35 11.23 -13.51
CA CYS A 165 -9.48 10.85 -14.35
C CYS A 165 -10.73 10.68 -13.50
N THR A 166 -11.90 10.72 -14.18
CA THR A 166 -13.18 10.40 -13.54
C THR A 166 -13.20 8.92 -13.14
N PRO A 167 -13.51 8.58 -11.90
CA PRO A 167 -13.60 7.19 -11.45
C PRO A 167 -14.70 6.43 -12.18
N MET A 168 -14.42 5.19 -12.58
CA MET A 168 -15.43 4.29 -13.16
C MET A 168 -16.51 3.96 -12.13
N LYS A 169 -17.73 3.62 -12.60
CA LYS A 169 -18.81 3.13 -11.74
C LYS A 169 -18.35 1.93 -10.91
N VAL A 170 -18.81 1.86 -9.66
CA VAL A 170 -18.64 0.64 -8.85
C VAL A 170 -19.54 -0.45 -9.44
N PRO A 171 -19.01 -1.62 -9.78
CA PRO A 171 -19.84 -2.71 -10.28
C PRO A 171 -20.73 -3.25 -9.16
N GLU A 172 -22.00 -3.48 -9.48
CA GLU A 172 -22.89 -4.23 -8.60
C GLU A 172 -22.46 -5.69 -8.53
N ARG A 173 -22.56 -6.26 -7.33
CA ARG A 173 -22.26 -7.67 -7.10
C ARG A 173 -23.46 -8.37 -6.49
N ASP A 174 -23.72 -9.56 -7.00
CA ASP A 174 -24.73 -10.45 -6.41
C ASP A 174 -24.23 -10.97 -5.07
N LEU A 175 -24.84 -10.51 -3.99
CA LEU A 175 -24.45 -10.82 -2.62
C LEU A 175 -24.59 -12.31 -2.29
N SER A 176 -25.53 -13.01 -2.92
CA SER A 176 -25.76 -14.44 -2.67
C SER A 176 -24.54 -15.32 -2.94
N LYS A 177 -23.62 -14.84 -3.79
CA LYS A 177 -22.36 -15.55 -4.10
C LYS A 177 -21.28 -15.45 -3.03
N PHE A 178 -21.50 -14.62 -2.00
CA PHE A 178 -20.50 -14.30 -0.97
C PHE A 178 -20.99 -14.56 0.45
N ILE A 179 -22.25 -14.96 0.61
CA ILE A 179 -22.89 -15.13 1.92
C ILE A 179 -23.47 -16.55 2.00
N GLU A 180 -23.19 -17.22 3.08
CA GLU A 180 -23.77 -18.50 3.46
C GLU A 180 -24.26 -18.36 4.92
N PHE A 181 -25.46 -18.86 5.21
CA PHE A 181 -26.02 -18.93 6.55
C PHE A 181 -25.93 -20.36 7.07
N LEU A 182 -25.40 -20.54 8.29
CA LEU A 182 -25.32 -21.83 8.99
C LEU A 182 -26.65 -22.18 9.63
#